data_590c7d2f389526d2a78c26850b64e0fe
#
_entry.id   590c7d2f389526d2a78c26850b64e0fe
#
_cell.length_a   1.000
_cell.length_b   1.000
_cell.length_c   1.000
_cell.angle_alpha   90.00
_cell.angle_beta   90.00
_cell.angle_gamma   90.00
#
_symmetry.space_group_name_H-M   'P 1'
#
loop_
_entity.id
_entity.type
_entity.pdbx_description
1 polymer ?
#
loop_
_entity_poly.entity_id
_entity_poly.type
_entity_poly.pdbx_seq_one_letter_code
_entity_poly.pdbx_strand_id
1 'polypeptide(L)'
;EEIKHINNYQIGIAEVLKCDYTPVTETGMQLLNGLQATAYCRIRYTAGNDFKRAARQREVIQAIEDQAKKADYATLSKVFNSAIDDIYTSLDSKDILDLLGNISNYRIVDEGGFPEETMRDTGNIGAKGSCVIPVNLESNVVWLHQFLFDDANYSVTSNVKEYSNKIESDTSPYMNK
;
A
#
# COMPACT_ATOMS: atom_id res chain seq x y z
N GLU A 1 8.62 11.56 -16.66
CA GLU A 1 7.63 12.23 -15.76
C GLU A 1 7.86 11.84 -14.30
N GLU A 2 7.98 10.56 -13.96
CA GLU A 2 8.16 10.06 -12.59
C GLU A 2 9.41 10.61 -11.91
N ILE A 3 10.55 10.70 -12.61
CA ILE A 3 11.78 11.32 -12.07
C ILE A 3 11.53 12.75 -11.57
N LYS A 4 10.79 13.55 -12.34
CA LYS A 4 10.42 14.91 -11.92
C LYS A 4 9.60 14.88 -10.63
N HIS A 5 8.65 13.98 -10.51
CA HIS A 5 7.81 13.86 -9.32
C HIS A 5 8.61 13.35 -8.11
N ILE A 6 9.47 12.33 -8.27
CA ILE A 6 10.36 11.88 -7.20
C ILE A 6 11.18 13.04 -6.67
N ASN A 7 11.86 13.79 -7.55
CA ASN A 7 12.74 14.88 -7.14
C ASN A 7 11.97 16.03 -6.47
N ASN A 8 10.78 16.39 -6.97
CA ASN A 8 9.94 17.39 -6.31
C ASN A 8 9.49 16.95 -4.91
N TYR A 9 9.11 15.69 -4.74
CA TYR A 9 8.74 15.17 -3.42
C TYR A 9 9.94 15.08 -2.47
N GLN A 10 11.13 14.73 -2.98
CA GLN A 10 12.36 14.73 -2.17
C GLN A 10 12.63 16.13 -1.59
N ILE A 11 12.50 17.20 -2.39
CA ILE A 11 12.71 18.57 -1.92
C ILE A 11 11.80 18.86 -0.72
N GLY A 12 10.50 18.63 -0.87
CA GLY A 12 9.55 18.92 0.21
C GLY A 12 9.77 18.07 1.47
N ILE A 13 10.20 16.80 1.34
CA ILE A 13 10.51 15.95 2.48
C ILE A 13 11.83 16.40 3.13
N ALA A 14 12.84 16.71 2.34
CA ALA A 14 14.14 17.16 2.83
C ALA A 14 14.04 18.49 3.61
N GLU A 15 13.19 19.42 3.17
CA GLU A 15 12.89 20.65 3.90
C GLU A 15 12.32 20.37 5.30
N VAL A 16 11.37 19.44 5.42
CA VAL A 16 10.76 19.06 6.71
C VAL A 16 11.77 18.36 7.62
N LEU A 17 12.55 17.44 7.07
CA LEU A 17 13.54 16.67 7.82
C LEU A 17 14.85 17.43 8.06
N LYS A 18 15.06 18.60 7.42
CA LYS A 18 16.29 19.40 7.46
C LYS A 18 17.52 18.57 7.07
N CYS A 19 17.41 17.82 5.99
CA CYS A 19 18.49 16.99 5.46
C CYS A 19 18.72 17.27 3.96
N ASP A 20 19.89 16.84 3.47
CA ASP A 20 20.20 16.92 2.04
C ASP A 20 19.46 15.82 1.26
N TYR A 21 19.26 16.05 -0.04
CA TYR A 21 18.69 15.05 -0.94
C TYR A 21 19.61 14.81 -2.14
N THR A 22 19.48 13.64 -2.75
CA THR A 22 20.19 13.28 -3.98
C THR A 22 19.18 13.09 -5.09
N PRO A 23 19.23 13.89 -6.19
CA PRO A 23 18.30 13.73 -7.28
C PRO A 23 18.39 12.35 -7.94
N VAL A 24 17.25 11.77 -8.30
CA VAL A 24 17.16 10.64 -9.23
C VAL A 24 17.33 11.20 -10.65
N THR A 25 18.26 10.64 -11.42
CA THR A 25 18.58 11.13 -12.77
C THR A 25 18.26 10.11 -13.87
N GLU A 26 18.15 8.84 -13.52
CA GLU A 26 17.95 7.75 -14.47
C GLU A 26 16.62 7.03 -14.23
N THR A 27 16.13 6.38 -15.27
CA THR A 27 14.94 5.53 -15.21
C THR A 27 15.32 4.06 -15.04
N GLY A 28 14.36 3.23 -14.66
CA GLY A 28 14.54 1.79 -14.52
C GLY A 28 14.87 1.36 -13.10
N MET A 29 15.16 0.07 -12.96
CA MET A 29 15.48 -0.54 -11.66
C MET A 29 16.80 -0.01 -11.13
N GLN A 30 16.78 0.59 -9.96
CA GLN A 30 17.94 1.16 -9.31
C GLN A 30 17.78 1.14 -7.78
N LEU A 31 18.89 1.20 -7.06
CA LEU A 31 18.87 1.32 -5.61
C LEU A 31 18.44 2.74 -5.21
N LEU A 32 17.38 2.84 -4.45
CA LEU A 32 16.89 4.10 -3.87
C LEU A 32 17.30 4.20 -2.40
N ASN A 33 17.71 5.39 -1.98
CA ASN A 33 17.82 5.67 -0.54
C ASN A 33 16.42 5.88 0.08
N GLY A 34 16.35 5.97 1.43
CA GLY A 34 15.06 6.07 2.13
C GLY A 34 14.23 7.29 1.73
N LEU A 35 14.89 8.44 1.47
CA LEU A 35 14.21 9.65 1.01
C LEU A 35 13.61 9.48 -0.41
N GLN A 36 14.40 8.89 -1.31
CA GLN A 36 13.96 8.59 -2.68
C GLN A 36 12.82 7.58 -2.70
N ALA A 37 12.92 6.50 -1.92
CA ALA A 37 11.86 5.49 -1.80
C ALA A 37 10.56 6.08 -1.23
N THR A 38 10.67 6.93 -0.19
CA THR A 38 9.53 7.66 0.37
C THR A 38 8.89 8.58 -0.67
N ALA A 39 9.71 9.34 -1.41
CA ALA A 39 9.24 10.22 -2.47
C ALA A 39 8.53 9.42 -3.60
N TYR A 40 9.08 8.27 -4.01
CA TYR A 40 8.48 7.37 -4.99
C TYR A 40 7.10 6.87 -4.54
N CYS A 41 6.97 6.45 -3.28
CA CYS A 41 5.70 6.02 -2.69
C CYS A 41 4.63 7.12 -2.64
N ARG A 42 5.00 8.39 -2.76
CA ARG A 42 4.08 9.53 -2.66
C ARG A 42 3.56 10.05 -4.01
N ILE A 43 4.07 9.56 -5.14
CA ILE A 43 3.67 10.03 -6.46
C ILE A 43 2.18 9.76 -6.70
N ARG A 44 1.41 10.84 -6.97
CA ARG A 44 -0.03 10.80 -7.29
C ARG A 44 -0.37 11.38 -8.67
N TYR A 45 0.42 12.32 -9.16
CA TYR A 45 0.09 13.14 -10.34
C TYR A 45 0.54 12.52 -11.67
N THR A 46 0.49 11.17 -11.74
CA THR A 46 0.68 10.42 -12.99
C THR A 46 -0.62 9.73 -13.38
N ALA A 47 -0.74 9.32 -14.65
CA ALA A 47 -1.90 8.56 -15.09
C ALA A 47 -2.12 7.33 -14.18
N GLY A 48 -3.33 7.15 -13.64
CA GLY A 48 -3.66 6.07 -12.71
C GLY A 48 -3.68 6.47 -11.22
N ASN A 49 -3.39 7.75 -10.88
CA ASN A 49 -3.63 8.35 -9.56
C ASN A 49 -3.29 7.45 -8.35
N ASP A 50 -4.26 7.24 -7.44
CA ASP A 50 -4.09 6.52 -6.18
C ASP A 50 -3.81 5.02 -6.36
N PHE A 51 -4.29 4.38 -7.42
CA PHE A 51 -4.02 2.96 -7.68
C PHE A 51 -2.54 2.73 -8.02
N LYS A 52 -1.96 3.58 -8.87
CA LYS A 52 -0.51 3.53 -9.15
C LYS A 52 0.33 3.89 -7.93
N ARG A 53 -0.16 4.80 -7.08
CA ARG A 53 0.50 5.07 -5.80
C ARG A 53 0.54 3.83 -4.92
N ALA A 54 -0.58 3.13 -4.77
CA ALA A 54 -0.63 1.89 -3.99
C ALA A 54 0.27 0.80 -4.60
N ALA A 55 0.31 0.67 -5.93
CA ALA A 55 1.22 -0.26 -6.62
C ALA A 55 2.69 0.07 -6.31
N ARG A 56 3.11 1.35 -6.41
CA ARG A 56 4.48 1.77 -6.03
C ARG A 56 4.83 1.46 -4.58
N GLN A 57 3.87 1.63 -3.67
CA GLN A 57 4.07 1.27 -2.26
C GLN A 57 4.31 -0.23 -2.10
N ARG A 58 3.56 -1.08 -2.81
CA ARG A 58 3.76 -2.53 -2.79
C ARG A 58 5.11 -2.94 -3.40
N GLU A 59 5.52 -2.33 -4.53
CA GLU A 59 6.86 -2.53 -5.10
C GLU A 59 7.98 -2.24 -4.09
N VAL A 60 7.86 -1.14 -3.35
CA VAL A 60 8.85 -0.80 -2.32
C VAL A 60 8.83 -1.80 -1.17
N ILE A 61 7.66 -2.26 -0.73
CA ILE A 61 7.53 -3.30 0.31
C ILE A 61 8.19 -4.60 -0.16
N GLN A 62 7.95 -5.02 -1.40
CA GLN A 62 8.59 -6.21 -1.97
C GLN A 62 10.12 -6.05 -2.04
N ALA A 63 10.61 -4.89 -2.46
CA ALA A 63 12.05 -4.60 -2.48
C ALA A 63 12.66 -4.60 -1.07
N ILE A 64 11.94 -4.12 -0.06
CA ILE A 64 12.35 -4.19 1.35
C ILE A 64 12.42 -5.65 1.81
N GLU A 65 11.43 -6.47 1.51
CA GLU A 65 11.44 -7.91 1.82
C GLU A 65 12.68 -8.58 1.23
N ASP A 66 12.95 -8.34 -0.06
CA ASP A 66 14.11 -8.91 -0.76
C ASP A 66 15.45 -8.47 -0.14
N GLN A 67 15.55 -7.23 0.34
CA GLN A 67 16.73 -6.74 1.04
C GLN A 67 16.84 -7.31 2.46
N ALA A 68 15.73 -7.38 3.18
CA ALA A 68 15.70 -7.91 4.54
C ALA A 68 16.15 -9.38 4.59
N LYS A 69 15.76 -10.19 3.60
CA LYS A 69 16.19 -11.59 3.48
C LYS A 69 17.68 -11.76 3.24
N LYS A 70 18.37 -10.74 2.70
CA LYS A 70 19.83 -10.75 2.46
C LYS A 70 20.61 -10.16 3.64
N ALA A 71 19.95 -9.45 4.53
CA ALA A 71 20.54 -8.80 5.67
C ALA A 71 20.83 -9.81 6.80
N ASP A 72 21.90 -9.58 7.55
CA ASP A 72 22.14 -10.32 8.78
C ASP A 72 21.23 -9.86 9.93
N TYR A 73 21.10 -10.69 10.94
CA TYR A 73 20.27 -10.39 12.11
C TYR A 73 20.68 -9.11 12.83
N ALA A 74 21.97 -8.80 12.90
CA ALA A 74 22.47 -7.59 13.55
C ALA A 74 22.01 -6.33 12.80
N THR A 75 22.02 -6.37 11.48
CA THR A 75 21.49 -5.29 10.64
C THR A 75 19.99 -5.13 10.82
N LEU A 76 19.22 -6.22 10.77
CA LEU A 76 17.76 -6.19 10.99
C LEU A 76 17.40 -5.65 12.38
N SER A 77 18.12 -6.08 13.42
CA SER A 77 17.91 -5.58 14.78
C SER A 77 18.22 -4.09 14.91
N LYS A 78 19.26 -3.58 14.23
CA LYS A 78 19.56 -2.12 14.20
C LYS A 78 18.42 -1.34 13.52
N VAL A 79 17.94 -1.81 12.38
CA VAL A 79 16.81 -1.17 11.67
C VAL A 79 15.57 -1.14 12.57
N PHE A 80 15.24 -2.27 13.19
CA PHE A 80 14.12 -2.37 14.13
C PHE A 80 14.28 -1.38 15.29
N ASN A 81 15.40 -1.38 15.98
CA ASN A 81 15.64 -0.49 17.13
C ASN A 81 15.61 1.00 16.74
N SER A 82 15.93 1.34 15.50
CA SER A 82 15.84 2.73 15.02
C SER A 82 14.43 3.17 14.67
N ALA A 83 13.51 2.23 14.43
CA ALA A 83 12.15 2.51 13.98
C ALA A 83 11.07 2.19 15.03
N ILE A 84 11.42 1.46 16.12
CA ILE A 84 10.42 0.93 17.06
C ILE A 84 9.59 2.03 17.74
N ASP A 85 10.20 3.17 18.02
CA ASP A 85 9.52 4.30 18.66
C ASP A 85 8.51 4.98 17.74
N ASP A 86 8.63 4.78 16.43
CA ASP A 86 7.73 5.30 15.41
C ASP A 86 6.63 4.29 15.00
N ILE A 87 6.67 3.07 15.56
CA ILE A 87 5.72 1.98 15.22
C ILE A 87 4.71 1.80 16.35
N TYR A 88 3.43 1.92 16.01
CA TYR A 88 2.34 1.57 16.91
C TYR A 88 1.75 0.21 16.49
N THR A 89 1.92 -0.81 17.32
CA THR A 89 1.51 -2.19 17.03
C THR A 89 1.05 -2.90 18.30
N SER A 90 0.26 -3.97 18.14
CA SER A 90 -0.11 -4.88 19.22
C SER A 90 0.94 -5.99 19.46
N LEU A 91 1.95 -6.10 18.59
CA LEU A 91 3.06 -7.04 18.77
C LEU A 91 4.02 -6.49 19.84
N ASP A 92 4.54 -7.36 20.70
CA ASP A 92 5.61 -6.98 21.60
C ASP A 92 7.00 -7.08 20.92
N SER A 93 8.02 -6.54 21.59
CA SER A 93 9.38 -6.53 21.02
C SER A 93 9.93 -7.94 20.80
N LYS A 94 9.49 -8.92 21.60
CA LYS A 94 9.89 -10.32 21.45
C LYS A 94 9.28 -10.92 20.20
N ASP A 95 7.98 -10.69 19.97
CA ASP A 95 7.30 -11.17 18.77
C ASP A 95 7.98 -10.65 17.50
N ILE A 96 8.35 -9.36 17.50
CA ILE A 96 9.01 -8.74 16.35
C ILE A 96 10.43 -9.31 16.16
N LEU A 97 11.21 -9.51 17.23
CA LEU A 97 12.53 -10.12 17.12
C LEU A 97 12.45 -11.58 16.66
N ASP A 98 11.46 -12.33 17.09
CA ASP A 98 11.21 -13.69 16.62
C ASP A 98 10.84 -13.72 15.12
N LEU A 99 10.02 -12.75 14.65
CA LEU A 99 9.72 -12.58 13.23
C LEU A 99 10.97 -12.23 12.42
N LEU A 100 11.80 -11.28 12.90
CA LEU A 100 13.05 -10.91 12.23
C LEU A 100 14.04 -12.08 12.17
N GLY A 101 14.15 -12.88 13.24
CA GLY A 101 15.00 -14.07 13.27
C GLY A 101 14.59 -15.14 12.27
N ASN A 102 13.32 -15.14 11.87
CA ASN A 102 12.73 -16.09 10.94
C ASN A 102 12.33 -15.48 9.59
N ILE A 103 12.85 -14.29 9.27
CA ILE A 103 12.43 -13.53 8.07
C ILE A 103 12.58 -14.34 6.76
N SER A 104 13.55 -15.22 6.67
CA SER A 104 13.77 -16.08 5.51
C SER A 104 12.65 -17.12 5.27
N ASN A 105 11.84 -17.41 6.29
CA ASN A 105 10.73 -18.35 6.21
C ASN A 105 9.44 -17.68 5.71
N TYR A 106 9.42 -16.37 5.67
CA TYR A 106 8.27 -15.59 5.19
C TYR A 106 8.48 -15.12 3.76
N ARG A 107 7.39 -15.02 3.03
CA ARG A 107 7.38 -14.41 1.70
C ARG A 107 6.02 -13.77 1.44
N ILE A 108 6.00 -12.70 0.69
CA ILE A 108 4.78 -12.17 0.09
C ILE A 108 4.43 -13.11 -1.07
N VAL A 109 3.33 -13.84 -0.94
CA VAL A 109 2.90 -14.82 -1.95
C VAL A 109 1.98 -14.21 -2.99
N ASP A 110 1.25 -13.18 -2.61
CA ASP A 110 0.34 -12.43 -3.47
C ASP A 110 0.08 -11.05 -2.90
N GLU A 111 -0.41 -10.15 -3.74
CA GLU A 111 -0.77 -8.79 -3.35
C GLU A 111 -2.09 -8.37 -4.01
N GLY A 112 -2.88 -7.58 -3.31
CA GLY A 112 -4.15 -7.09 -3.84
C GLY A 112 -4.58 -5.78 -3.21
N GLY A 113 -5.59 -5.17 -3.80
CA GLY A 113 -6.24 -3.97 -3.28
C GLY A 113 -7.72 -4.24 -3.01
N PHE A 114 -8.28 -3.54 -2.02
CA PHE A 114 -9.71 -3.56 -1.77
C PHE A 114 -10.30 -2.16 -2.02
N PRO A 115 -11.39 -2.02 -2.79
CA PRO A 115 -12.08 -3.05 -3.58
C PRO A 115 -11.20 -3.64 -4.68
N GLU A 116 -11.47 -4.91 -5.08
CA GLU A 116 -10.74 -5.62 -6.12
C GLU A 116 -10.83 -4.87 -7.47
N GLU A 117 -9.80 -5.00 -8.31
CA GLU A 117 -9.62 -4.16 -9.50
C GLU A 117 -10.74 -4.29 -10.53
N THR A 118 -11.25 -5.50 -10.73
CA THR A 118 -12.35 -5.77 -11.68
C THR A 118 -13.73 -5.50 -11.09
N MET A 119 -13.82 -5.32 -9.76
CA MET A 119 -15.07 -5.12 -9.01
C MET A 119 -15.16 -3.72 -8.39
N ARG A 120 -14.41 -2.75 -8.91
CA ARG A 120 -14.45 -1.35 -8.50
C ARG A 120 -14.65 -0.41 -9.68
N ASP A 121 -15.14 0.77 -9.39
CA ASP A 121 -15.21 1.90 -10.29
C ASP A 121 -14.72 3.17 -9.58
N THR A 122 -14.65 4.26 -10.29
CA THR A 122 -14.33 5.58 -9.74
C THR A 122 -15.42 6.57 -10.11
N GLY A 123 -15.66 7.53 -9.24
CA GLY A 123 -16.65 8.57 -9.51
C GLY A 123 -16.41 9.83 -8.69
N ASN A 124 -16.90 10.96 -9.17
CA ASN A 124 -16.91 12.22 -8.45
C ASN A 124 -18.21 12.38 -7.66
N ILE A 125 -18.12 12.33 -6.33
CA ILE A 125 -19.28 12.40 -5.43
C ILE A 125 -19.35 13.78 -4.77
N GLY A 126 -19.90 14.76 -5.44
CA GLY A 126 -20.13 16.10 -4.92
C GLY A 126 -18.89 16.70 -4.28
N ALA A 127 -19.03 17.21 -3.06
CA ALA A 127 -17.92 17.81 -2.30
C ALA A 127 -16.84 16.79 -1.83
N LYS A 128 -17.10 15.48 -1.92
CA LYS A 128 -16.11 14.43 -1.58
C LYS A 128 -15.04 14.27 -2.65
N GLY A 129 -15.28 14.77 -3.86
CA GLY A 129 -14.36 14.62 -4.99
C GLY A 129 -14.30 13.20 -5.54
N SER A 130 -13.14 12.80 -6.06
CA SER A 130 -12.93 11.47 -6.65
C SER A 130 -12.93 10.40 -5.55
N CYS A 131 -13.83 9.43 -5.70
CA CYS A 131 -13.99 8.28 -4.80
C CYS A 131 -13.79 6.98 -5.56
N VAL A 132 -13.26 5.97 -4.88
CA VAL A 132 -13.27 4.57 -5.34
C VAL A 132 -14.55 3.93 -4.82
N ILE A 133 -15.29 3.30 -5.72
CA ILE A 133 -16.62 2.75 -5.46
C ILE A 133 -16.57 1.24 -5.70
N PRO A 134 -16.87 0.40 -4.71
CA PRO A 134 -17.10 -1.02 -4.97
C PRO A 134 -18.38 -1.15 -5.81
N VAL A 135 -18.29 -1.79 -6.97
CA VAL A 135 -19.45 -2.04 -7.84
C VAL A 135 -20.51 -2.88 -7.12
N ASN A 136 -20.02 -3.87 -6.35
CA ASN A 136 -20.83 -4.63 -5.42
C ASN A 136 -19.98 -5.02 -4.21
N LEU A 137 -20.34 -4.55 -3.02
CA LEU A 137 -19.57 -4.80 -1.80
C LEU A 137 -19.61 -6.29 -1.39
N GLU A 138 -20.76 -6.96 -1.58
CA GLU A 138 -20.88 -8.39 -1.23
C GLU A 138 -19.85 -9.23 -1.99
N SER A 139 -19.76 -9.06 -3.32
CA SER A 139 -18.79 -9.77 -4.16
C SER A 139 -17.34 -9.44 -3.75
N ASN A 140 -17.05 -8.18 -3.43
CA ASN A 140 -15.73 -7.77 -2.95
C ASN A 140 -15.37 -8.44 -1.62
N VAL A 141 -16.34 -8.59 -0.70
CA VAL A 141 -16.11 -9.25 0.60
C VAL A 141 -15.91 -10.76 0.43
N VAL A 142 -16.65 -11.41 -0.46
CA VAL A 142 -16.41 -12.83 -0.80
C VAL A 142 -15.01 -13.01 -1.38
N TRP A 143 -14.62 -12.16 -2.34
CA TRP A 143 -13.27 -12.18 -2.90
C TRP A 143 -12.20 -11.98 -1.81
N LEU A 144 -12.41 -11.03 -0.89
CA LEU A 144 -11.46 -10.77 0.20
C LEU A 144 -11.27 -11.99 1.12
N HIS A 145 -12.36 -12.71 1.43
CA HIS A 145 -12.29 -13.94 2.22
C HIS A 145 -11.57 -15.06 1.47
N GLN A 146 -11.81 -15.20 0.16
CA GLN A 146 -11.05 -16.13 -0.67
C GLN A 146 -9.56 -15.76 -0.70
N PHE A 147 -9.24 -14.48 -0.88
CA PHE A 147 -7.86 -14.00 -0.98
C PHE A 147 -7.06 -14.17 0.32
N LEU A 148 -7.68 -13.84 1.47
CA LEU A 148 -6.97 -13.84 2.77
C LEU A 148 -6.99 -15.20 3.48
N PHE A 149 -8.05 -15.99 3.29
CA PHE A 149 -8.32 -17.18 4.12
C PHE A 149 -8.58 -18.44 3.30
N ASP A 150 -8.47 -18.37 1.97
CA ASP A 150 -8.82 -19.46 1.03
C ASP A 150 -10.26 -19.97 1.22
N ASP A 151 -11.17 -19.08 1.65
CA ASP A 151 -12.59 -19.39 1.91
C ASP A 151 -13.48 -18.94 0.73
N ALA A 152 -13.56 -19.78 -0.30
CA ALA A 152 -14.41 -19.56 -1.47
C ALA A 152 -15.93 -19.62 -1.17
N ASN A 153 -16.30 -20.20 -0.02
CA ASN A 153 -17.70 -20.42 0.35
C ASN A 153 -18.20 -19.44 1.42
N TYR A 154 -17.46 -18.35 1.65
CA TYR A 154 -17.85 -17.36 2.62
C TYR A 154 -19.26 -16.82 2.36
N SER A 155 -20.10 -16.87 3.39
CA SER A 155 -21.45 -16.31 3.35
C SER A 155 -21.48 -14.94 4.00
N VAL A 156 -21.77 -13.92 3.22
CA VAL A 156 -21.81 -12.53 3.72
C VAL A 156 -22.89 -12.33 4.78
N THR A 157 -22.57 -11.53 5.79
CA THR A 157 -23.50 -11.19 6.87
C THR A 157 -24.62 -10.26 6.38
N SER A 158 -25.73 -10.18 7.15
CA SER A 158 -26.82 -9.23 6.87
C SER A 158 -26.32 -7.78 6.82
N ASN A 159 -25.38 -7.41 7.68
CA ASN A 159 -24.81 -6.05 7.69
C ASN A 159 -24.03 -5.75 6.39
N VAL A 160 -23.27 -6.70 5.88
CA VAL A 160 -22.57 -6.52 4.60
C VAL A 160 -23.57 -6.30 3.46
N LYS A 161 -24.68 -7.07 3.43
CA LYS A 161 -25.75 -6.89 2.44
C LYS A 161 -26.40 -5.51 2.54
N GLU A 162 -26.73 -5.08 3.75
CA GLU A 162 -27.32 -3.77 3.97
C GLU A 162 -26.39 -2.65 3.49
N TYR A 163 -25.10 -2.70 3.84
CA TYR A 163 -24.12 -1.72 3.37
C TYR A 163 -23.89 -1.79 1.88
N SER A 164 -23.88 -2.98 1.27
CA SER A 164 -23.77 -3.13 -0.17
C SER A 164 -24.91 -2.41 -0.90
N ASN A 165 -26.14 -2.68 -0.50
CA ASN A 165 -27.33 -2.03 -1.07
C ASN A 165 -27.30 -0.51 -0.89
N LYS A 166 -26.86 -0.05 0.28
CA LYS A 166 -26.76 1.38 0.56
C LYS A 166 -25.71 2.05 -0.31
N ILE A 167 -24.51 1.46 -0.43
CA ILE A 167 -23.43 1.98 -1.28
C ILE A 167 -23.90 2.03 -2.74
N GLU A 168 -24.51 0.96 -3.25
CA GLU A 168 -25.01 0.90 -4.62
C GLU A 168 -26.06 1.98 -4.86
N SER A 169 -27.03 2.14 -3.98
CA SER A 169 -28.05 3.19 -4.07
C SER A 169 -27.45 4.59 -4.05
N ASP A 170 -26.48 4.85 -3.17
CA ASP A 170 -25.91 6.18 -2.97
C ASP A 170 -24.91 6.56 -4.08
N THR A 171 -24.29 5.59 -4.76
CA THR A 171 -23.15 5.83 -5.65
C THR A 171 -23.38 5.50 -7.11
N SER A 172 -24.40 4.69 -7.44
CA SER A 172 -24.70 4.32 -8.84
C SER A 172 -24.83 5.50 -9.82
N PRO A 173 -25.35 6.69 -9.44
CA PRO A 173 -25.41 7.83 -10.33
C PRO A 173 -24.05 8.45 -10.66
N TYR A 174 -23.01 8.15 -9.90
CA TYR A 174 -21.68 8.76 -9.99
C TYR A 174 -20.63 7.84 -10.60
N MET A 175 -20.97 6.58 -10.88
CA MET A 175 -20.05 5.62 -11.49
C MET A 175 -19.75 6.01 -12.93
N ASN A 176 -18.49 5.91 -13.33
CA ASN A 176 -18.06 6.04 -14.71
C ASN A 176 -18.37 4.70 -15.40
N LYS A 177 -19.45 4.67 -16.19
CA LYS A 177 -19.83 3.49 -16.99
C LYS A 177 -18.96 3.37 -18.23
#